data_1a1e6b187327fc90200857e135cd8728
#
_entry.id   1a1e6b187327fc90200857e135cd8728
#
_cell.length_a   1.000
_cell.length_b   1.000
_cell.length_c   1.000
_cell.angle_alpha   90.00
_cell.angle_beta   90.00
_cell.angle_gamma   90.00
#
_symmetry.space_group_name_H-M   'P 1'
#
loop_
_entity.id
_entity.type
_entity.pdbx_description
1 polymer ?
#
loop_
_entity_poly.entity_id
_entity_poly.type
_entity_poly.pdbx_seq_one_letter_code
_entity_poly.pdbx_strand_id
1 'polypeptide(L)'
;MKDFFKYTLATMLGIFIMSTFTMVMGLVMLFVVSLSDSMKPTIARHSVLKITLSGTISERSAGANPLTSILGNPMADEQGLDDILSAIRVAKDNKRIEGIYLDGGVVSTDVASLQEIRKALIDFKKSGKFIVSYADSYSQGSYYVCSVADKVLLNPVGMLDWHGLSS
;
A
#
# COMPACT_ATOMS: atom_id res chain seq x y z
N MET A 1 6.43 59.03 27.35
CA MET A 1 6.79 58.72 25.93
C MET A 1 7.90 57.67 25.80
N LYS A 2 8.96 57.70 26.64
CA LYS A 2 10.07 56.72 26.53
C LYS A 2 9.63 55.28 26.81
N ASP A 3 8.67 55.02 27.69
CA ASP A 3 8.22 53.67 28.02
C ASP A 3 7.28 53.09 26.94
N PHE A 4 6.53 53.93 26.27
CA PHE A 4 5.71 53.52 25.12
C PHE A 4 6.60 52.94 24.00
N PHE A 5 7.68 53.63 23.65
CA PHE A 5 8.62 53.14 22.62
C PHE A 5 9.34 51.86 23.04
N LYS A 6 9.64 51.64 24.31
CA LYS A 6 10.22 50.40 24.80
C LYS A 6 9.29 49.22 24.61
N TYR A 7 8.02 49.37 24.99
CA TYR A 7 7.04 48.26 24.86
C TYR A 7 6.71 47.98 23.38
N THR A 8 6.59 48.98 22.54
CA THR A 8 6.37 48.78 21.08
C THR A 8 7.57 48.10 20.44
N LEU A 9 8.78 48.44 20.79
CA LEU A 9 9.98 47.82 20.27
C LEU A 9 10.09 46.36 20.74
N ALA A 10 9.77 46.09 22.00
CA ALA A 10 9.78 44.73 22.56
C ALA A 10 8.75 43.83 21.90
N THR A 11 7.53 44.34 21.64
CA THR A 11 6.50 43.54 20.93
C THR A 11 6.85 43.29 19.47
N MET A 12 7.40 44.28 18.77
CA MET A 12 7.89 44.08 17.38
C MET A 12 9.01 43.02 17.33
N LEU A 13 9.94 43.06 18.27
CA LEU A 13 11.03 42.09 18.34
C LEU A 13 10.50 40.70 18.69
N GLY A 14 9.51 40.56 19.57
CA GLY A 14 8.86 39.29 19.89
C GLY A 14 8.15 38.68 18.70
N ILE A 15 7.39 39.47 17.96
CA ILE A 15 6.70 39.02 16.73
C ILE A 15 7.71 38.57 15.69
N PHE A 16 8.80 39.30 15.50
CA PHE A 16 9.86 38.97 14.54
C PHE A 16 10.53 37.63 14.90
N ILE A 17 10.86 37.41 16.17
CA ILE A 17 11.45 36.14 16.63
C ILE A 17 10.48 34.99 16.44
N MET A 18 9.22 35.15 16.80
CA MET A 18 8.19 34.09 16.60
C MET A 18 7.98 33.78 15.11
N SER A 19 7.94 34.80 14.26
CA SER A 19 7.79 34.63 12.82
C SER A 19 8.98 33.87 12.21
N THR A 20 10.21 34.21 12.56
CA THR A 20 11.40 33.50 12.12
C THR A 20 11.45 32.07 12.64
N PHE A 21 11.07 31.84 13.90
CA PHE A 21 11.00 30.49 14.47
C PHE A 21 9.98 29.61 13.73
N THR A 22 8.78 30.13 13.46
CA THR A 22 7.73 29.41 12.71
C THR A 22 8.17 29.10 11.29
N MET A 23 8.85 30.05 10.62
CA MET A 23 9.38 29.84 9.26
C MET A 23 10.46 28.75 9.24
N VAL A 24 11.40 28.77 10.16
CA VAL A 24 12.46 27.74 10.26
C VAL A 24 11.85 26.36 10.56
N MET A 25 10.90 26.31 11.49
CA MET A 25 10.22 25.05 11.83
C MET A 25 9.45 24.47 10.62
N GLY A 26 8.80 25.33 9.83
CA GLY A 26 8.13 24.94 8.57
C GLY A 26 9.11 24.39 7.54
N LEU A 27 10.27 25.03 7.37
CA LEU A 27 11.32 24.54 6.46
C LEU A 27 11.90 23.21 6.91
N VAL A 28 12.14 23.02 8.21
CA VAL A 28 12.61 21.75 8.77
C VAL A 28 11.57 20.65 8.52
N MET A 29 10.29 20.93 8.73
CA MET A 29 9.22 19.96 8.48
C MET A 29 9.13 19.58 7.00
N LEU A 30 9.23 20.53 6.08
CA LEU A 30 9.29 20.26 4.64
C LEU A 30 10.51 19.42 4.26
N PHE A 31 11.65 19.68 4.87
CA PHE A 31 12.88 18.94 4.64
C PHE A 31 12.76 17.49 5.14
N VAL A 32 12.17 17.27 6.32
CA VAL A 32 11.93 15.93 6.88
C VAL A 32 10.95 15.15 6.01
N VAL A 33 9.86 15.76 5.53
CA VAL A 33 8.89 15.12 4.62
C VAL A 33 9.57 14.77 3.29
N SER A 34 10.40 15.64 2.74
CA SER A 34 11.15 15.38 1.49
C SER A 34 12.16 14.24 1.64
N LEU A 35 12.78 14.09 2.80
CA LEU A 35 13.67 12.96 3.10
C LEU A 35 12.91 11.64 3.28
N SER A 36 11.71 11.68 3.85
CA SER A 36 10.87 10.48 4.03
C SER A 36 10.47 9.85 2.69
N ASP A 37 10.21 10.67 1.67
CA ASP A 37 9.86 10.19 0.32
C ASP A 37 11.06 9.51 -0.38
N SER A 38 12.28 9.78 0.07
CA SER A 38 13.51 9.20 -0.48
C SER A 38 13.91 7.88 0.17
N MET A 39 13.32 7.50 1.29
CA MET A 39 13.55 6.21 1.95
C MET A 39 12.72 5.11 1.32
N LYS A 40 13.02 4.76 0.06
CA LYS A 40 12.50 3.52 -0.53
C LYS A 40 13.05 2.34 0.29
N PRO A 41 12.18 1.46 0.81
CA PRO A 41 12.63 0.32 1.59
C PRO A 41 13.60 -0.52 0.75
N THR A 42 14.77 -0.77 1.31
CA THR A 42 15.77 -1.61 0.63
C THR A 42 15.29 -3.06 0.66
N ILE A 43 14.89 -3.59 -0.50
CA ILE A 43 14.46 -4.98 -0.63
C ILE A 43 15.68 -5.88 -0.36
N ALA A 44 15.57 -6.78 0.61
CA ALA A 44 16.59 -7.77 0.91
C ALA A 44 16.78 -8.75 -0.26
N ARG A 45 17.93 -9.43 -0.31
CA ARG A 45 18.11 -10.54 -1.26
C ARG A 45 17.21 -11.72 -0.84
N HIS A 46 16.73 -12.49 -1.83
CA HIS A 46 15.84 -13.64 -1.61
C HIS A 46 14.51 -13.27 -0.93
N SER A 47 13.94 -12.12 -1.31
CA SER A 47 12.63 -11.69 -0.81
C SER A 47 11.50 -12.30 -1.63
N VAL A 48 10.35 -12.45 -0.98
CA VAL A 48 9.10 -12.84 -1.61
C VAL A 48 8.11 -11.68 -1.43
N LEU A 49 7.45 -11.29 -2.50
CA LEU A 49 6.38 -10.28 -2.43
C LEU A 49 5.11 -10.94 -1.86
N LYS A 50 4.66 -10.49 -0.71
CA LYS A 50 3.36 -10.89 -0.17
C LYS A 50 2.26 -9.97 -0.71
N ILE A 51 1.24 -10.54 -1.33
CA ILE A 51 0.03 -9.84 -1.76
C ILE A 51 -1.15 -10.45 -1.02
N THR A 52 -1.85 -9.66 -0.22
CA THR A 52 -3.04 -10.09 0.50
C THR A 52 -4.27 -9.76 -0.34
N LEU A 53 -5.05 -10.77 -0.70
CA LEU A 53 -6.29 -10.65 -1.46
C LEU A 53 -7.48 -10.76 -0.50
N SER A 54 -7.68 -9.73 0.31
CA SER A 54 -8.79 -9.64 1.28
C SER A 54 -9.31 -8.21 1.36
N GLY A 55 -10.55 -8.06 1.82
CA GLY A 55 -11.18 -6.75 1.91
C GLY A 55 -11.65 -6.19 0.57
N THR A 56 -11.73 -4.88 0.47
CA THR A 56 -12.19 -4.19 -0.75
C THR A 56 -10.99 -3.76 -1.60
N ILE A 57 -11.02 -4.11 -2.89
CA ILE A 57 -10.06 -3.60 -3.87
C ILE A 57 -10.79 -2.56 -4.73
N SER A 58 -10.33 -1.31 -4.67
CA SER A 58 -10.80 -0.22 -5.50
C SER A 58 -9.87 0.01 -6.69
N GLU A 59 -10.33 0.67 -7.74
CA GLU A 59 -9.52 0.95 -8.93
C GLU A 59 -8.26 1.75 -8.60
N ARG A 60 -8.35 2.66 -7.64
CA ARG A 60 -7.22 3.48 -7.17
C ARG A 60 -7.14 3.46 -5.66
N SER A 61 -5.93 3.39 -5.16
CA SER A 61 -5.69 3.65 -3.75
C SER A 61 -6.23 5.04 -3.41
N ALA A 62 -7.06 5.14 -2.37
CA ALA A 62 -7.33 6.42 -1.73
C ALA A 62 -5.97 6.93 -1.24
N GLY A 63 -5.36 7.84 -2.01
CA GLY A 63 -3.99 8.31 -1.77
C GLY A 63 -3.80 8.56 -0.29
N ALA A 64 -2.71 8.07 0.26
CA ALA A 64 -2.40 8.19 1.69
C ALA A 64 -2.40 9.68 2.06
N ASN A 65 -3.57 10.18 2.47
CA ASN A 65 -3.66 11.51 3.04
C ASN A 65 -2.84 11.50 4.33
N PRO A 66 -1.82 12.36 4.46
CA PRO A 66 -1.00 12.41 5.68
C PRO A 66 -1.84 12.55 6.95
N LEU A 67 -3.02 13.15 6.83
CA LEU A 67 -4.00 13.30 7.91
C LEU A 67 -4.65 11.98 8.32
N THR A 68 -4.97 11.09 7.38
CA THR A 68 -5.57 9.78 7.69
C THR A 68 -4.57 8.85 8.35
N SER A 69 -3.29 8.94 7.99
CA SER A 69 -2.20 8.22 8.65
C SER A 69 -1.98 8.67 10.10
N ILE A 70 -2.16 9.97 10.39
CA ILE A 70 -2.02 10.54 11.74
C ILE A 70 -3.23 10.24 12.62
N LEU A 71 -4.44 10.21 12.03
CA LEU A 71 -5.69 9.99 12.76
C LEU A 71 -6.02 8.51 12.99
N GLY A 72 -5.15 7.58 12.55
CA GLY A 72 -5.27 6.16 12.81
C GLY A 72 -6.60 5.59 12.26
N ASN A 73 -7.00 6.00 11.07
CA ASN A 73 -8.25 5.54 10.48
C ASN A 73 -8.15 4.05 10.14
N PRO A 74 -8.97 3.16 10.75
CA PRO A 74 -8.94 1.73 10.50
C PRO A 74 -9.50 1.33 9.11
N MET A 75 -9.80 2.27 8.23
CA MET A 75 -10.16 2.00 6.82
C MET A 75 -8.95 1.76 5.92
N ALA A 76 -7.82 1.33 6.49
CA ALA A 76 -6.60 0.96 5.75
C ALA A 76 -6.69 -0.41 5.02
N ASP A 77 -7.85 -1.06 5.02
CA ASP A 77 -8.07 -2.30 4.28
C ASP A 77 -8.50 -2.09 2.81
N GLU A 78 -8.55 -0.84 2.36
CA GLU A 78 -8.83 -0.52 0.97
C GLU A 78 -7.54 -0.52 0.16
N GLN A 79 -7.33 -1.57 -0.63
CA GLN A 79 -6.17 -1.71 -1.50
C GLN A 79 -6.50 -1.15 -2.89
N GLY A 80 -5.56 -0.38 -3.45
CA GLY A 80 -5.66 0.08 -4.83
C GLY A 80 -5.24 -1.02 -5.82
N LEU A 81 -6.04 -1.24 -6.85
CA LEU A 81 -5.68 -2.12 -7.97
C LEU A 81 -4.37 -1.67 -8.63
N ASP A 82 -4.21 -0.36 -8.82
CA ASP A 82 -3.01 0.25 -9.40
C ASP A 82 -1.75 -0.07 -8.60
N ASP A 83 -1.83 -0.07 -7.26
CA ASP A 83 -0.72 -0.44 -6.37
C ASP A 83 -0.37 -1.91 -6.49
N ILE A 84 -1.37 -2.80 -6.52
CA ILE A 84 -1.17 -4.25 -6.69
C ILE A 84 -0.50 -4.53 -8.03
N LEU A 85 -0.99 -3.95 -9.13
CA LEU A 85 -0.43 -4.15 -10.47
C LEU A 85 0.99 -3.60 -10.57
N SER A 86 1.25 -2.43 -9.96
CA SER A 86 2.58 -1.83 -9.89
C SER A 86 3.55 -2.70 -9.11
N ALA A 87 3.14 -3.22 -7.94
CA ALA A 87 3.96 -4.10 -7.12
C ALA A 87 4.34 -5.40 -7.87
N ILE A 88 3.39 -6.02 -8.58
CA ILE A 88 3.65 -7.22 -9.40
C ILE A 88 4.66 -6.91 -10.50
N ARG A 89 4.52 -5.76 -11.19
CA ARG A 89 5.45 -5.35 -12.25
C ARG A 89 6.86 -5.11 -11.70
N VAL A 90 6.98 -4.37 -10.60
CA VAL A 90 8.27 -4.14 -9.94
C VAL A 90 8.90 -5.46 -9.48
N ALA A 91 8.10 -6.38 -8.93
CA ALA A 91 8.59 -7.69 -8.50
C ALA A 91 9.08 -8.55 -9.67
N LYS A 92 8.46 -8.44 -10.84
CA LYS A 92 8.88 -9.15 -12.05
C LYS A 92 10.30 -8.78 -12.45
N ASP A 93 10.61 -7.49 -12.45
CA ASP A 93 11.91 -6.97 -12.94
C ASP A 93 13.00 -6.98 -11.85
N ASN A 94 12.64 -7.08 -10.57
CA ASN A 94 13.57 -7.00 -9.48
C ASN A 94 14.25 -8.36 -9.21
N LYS A 95 15.56 -8.44 -9.43
CA LYS A 95 16.37 -9.64 -9.20
C LYS A 95 16.47 -10.09 -7.74
N ARG A 96 16.08 -9.25 -6.79
CA ARG A 96 16.09 -9.58 -5.35
C ARG A 96 14.82 -10.29 -4.89
N ILE A 97 13.76 -10.26 -5.72
CA ILE A 97 12.49 -10.94 -5.47
C ILE A 97 12.46 -12.24 -6.25
N GLU A 98 12.28 -13.35 -5.55
CA GLU A 98 12.28 -14.69 -6.13
C GLU A 98 10.89 -15.21 -6.49
N GLY A 99 9.86 -14.67 -5.85
CA GLY A 99 8.50 -15.12 -6.08
C GLY A 99 7.45 -14.23 -5.46
N ILE A 100 6.20 -14.63 -5.64
CA ILE A 100 5.02 -13.99 -5.02
C ILE A 100 4.34 -15.01 -4.10
N TYR A 101 3.98 -14.56 -2.91
CA TYR A 101 3.08 -15.25 -2.01
C TYR A 101 1.72 -14.55 -2.01
N LEU A 102 0.69 -15.27 -2.47
CA LEU A 102 -0.69 -14.80 -2.47
C LEU A 102 -1.37 -15.30 -1.21
N ASP A 103 -1.70 -14.37 -0.33
CA ASP A 103 -2.50 -14.62 0.87
C ASP A 103 -3.97 -14.42 0.48
N GLY A 104 -4.63 -15.52 0.16
CA GLY A 104 -6.02 -15.52 -0.30
C GLY A 104 -6.99 -15.30 0.85
N GLY A 105 -8.14 -14.75 0.54
CA GLY A 105 -9.18 -14.48 1.51
C GLY A 105 -10.51 -14.17 0.85
N VAL A 106 -11.38 -13.49 1.57
CA VAL A 106 -12.62 -12.97 1.01
C VAL A 106 -12.35 -11.60 0.43
N VAL A 107 -12.42 -11.50 -0.90
CA VAL A 107 -12.21 -10.25 -1.63
C VAL A 107 -13.52 -9.74 -2.18
N SER A 108 -13.76 -8.45 -2.02
CA SER A 108 -14.88 -7.72 -2.59
C SER A 108 -14.37 -6.73 -3.63
N THR A 109 -14.59 -7.07 -4.91
CA THR A 109 -14.21 -6.22 -6.05
C THR A 109 -14.96 -6.68 -7.29
N ASP A 110 -14.88 -5.90 -8.36
CA ASP A 110 -15.44 -6.27 -9.65
C ASP A 110 -14.62 -7.36 -10.37
N VAL A 111 -15.26 -8.04 -11.31
CA VAL A 111 -14.62 -9.11 -12.07
C VAL A 111 -13.50 -8.60 -12.97
N ALA A 112 -13.60 -7.36 -13.45
CA ALA A 112 -12.58 -6.77 -14.32
C ALA A 112 -11.27 -6.56 -13.54
N SER A 113 -11.34 -6.07 -12.32
CA SER A 113 -10.18 -5.93 -11.43
C SER A 113 -9.50 -7.28 -11.14
N LEU A 114 -10.29 -8.34 -10.88
CA LEU A 114 -9.76 -9.69 -10.69
C LEU A 114 -9.05 -10.21 -11.97
N GLN A 115 -9.61 -9.92 -13.14
CA GLN A 115 -8.99 -10.29 -14.42
C GLN A 115 -7.66 -9.57 -14.64
N GLU A 116 -7.57 -8.29 -14.32
CA GLU A 116 -6.32 -7.53 -14.46
C GLU A 116 -5.23 -8.05 -13.53
N ILE A 117 -5.56 -8.33 -12.26
CA ILE A 117 -4.60 -8.95 -11.33
C ILE A 117 -4.15 -10.32 -11.86
N ARG A 118 -5.09 -11.15 -12.33
CA ARG A 118 -4.77 -12.46 -12.91
C ARG A 118 -3.86 -12.35 -14.12
N LYS A 119 -4.11 -11.43 -15.04
CA LYS A 119 -3.24 -11.18 -16.20
C LYS A 119 -1.83 -10.78 -15.79
N ALA A 120 -1.73 -9.88 -14.80
CA ALA A 120 -0.43 -9.44 -14.29
C ALA A 120 0.36 -10.59 -13.66
N LEU A 121 -0.30 -11.49 -12.93
CA LEU A 121 0.33 -12.70 -12.36
C LEU A 121 0.78 -13.69 -13.44
N ILE A 122 -0.02 -13.90 -14.49
CA ILE A 122 0.36 -14.73 -15.64
C ILE A 122 1.60 -14.14 -16.33
N ASP A 123 1.65 -12.81 -16.48
CA ASP A 123 2.81 -12.14 -17.05
C ASP A 123 4.04 -12.20 -16.15
N PHE A 124 3.85 -12.13 -14.82
CA PHE A 124 4.91 -12.34 -13.84
C PHE A 124 5.53 -13.73 -13.97
N LYS A 125 4.74 -14.79 -14.17
CA LYS A 125 5.24 -16.17 -14.35
C LYS A 125 6.20 -16.32 -15.54
N LYS A 126 6.09 -15.47 -16.56
CA LYS A 126 7.04 -15.47 -17.69
C LYS A 126 8.47 -15.12 -17.28
N SER A 127 8.66 -14.52 -16.10
CA SER A 127 10.01 -14.26 -15.55
C SER A 127 10.69 -15.51 -14.96
N GLY A 128 10.01 -16.65 -14.89
CA GLY A 128 10.52 -17.89 -14.29
C GLY A 128 10.46 -17.93 -12.77
N LYS A 129 9.88 -16.92 -12.13
CA LYS A 129 9.71 -16.84 -10.68
C LYS A 129 8.45 -17.59 -10.24
N PHE A 130 8.46 -18.12 -9.00
CA PHE A 130 7.35 -18.90 -8.48
C PHE A 130 6.22 -18.03 -7.93
N ILE A 131 5.01 -18.59 -7.95
CA ILE A 131 3.85 -18.05 -7.25
C ILE A 131 3.27 -19.15 -6.37
N VAL A 132 3.10 -18.87 -5.09
CA VAL A 132 2.43 -19.78 -4.14
C VAL A 132 1.27 -19.04 -3.51
N SER A 133 0.15 -19.72 -3.38
CA SER A 133 -1.02 -19.20 -2.68
C SER A 133 -1.39 -20.07 -1.50
N TYR A 134 -1.78 -19.42 -0.41
CA TYR A 134 -2.38 -20.06 0.75
C TYR A 134 -3.56 -19.21 1.23
N ALA A 135 -4.60 -19.87 1.73
CA ALA A 135 -5.69 -19.21 2.43
C ALA A 135 -6.32 -20.13 3.48
N ASP A 136 -6.89 -19.50 4.49
CA ASP A 136 -7.79 -20.18 5.44
C ASP A 136 -9.18 -20.37 4.83
N SER A 137 -9.59 -19.45 3.94
CA SER A 137 -10.81 -19.55 3.16
C SER A 137 -10.64 -18.83 1.82
N TYR A 138 -11.13 -19.44 0.76
CA TYR A 138 -11.17 -18.81 -0.56
C TYR A 138 -12.61 -18.46 -0.92
N SER A 139 -12.83 -17.19 -1.28
CA SER A 139 -14.00 -16.82 -2.08
C SER A 139 -13.77 -17.23 -3.54
N GLN A 140 -14.84 -17.35 -4.32
CA GLN A 140 -14.74 -17.67 -5.76
C GLN A 140 -13.83 -16.68 -6.49
N GLY A 141 -13.91 -15.37 -6.18
CA GLY A 141 -13.07 -14.34 -6.77
C GLY A 141 -11.59 -14.49 -6.43
N SER A 142 -11.28 -14.70 -5.13
CA SER A 142 -9.89 -14.88 -4.72
C SER A 142 -9.30 -16.19 -5.27
N TYR A 143 -10.08 -17.27 -5.29
CA TYR A 143 -9.65 -18.54 -5.91
C TYR A 143 -9.37 -18.39 -7.40
N TYR A 144 -10.21 -17.63 -8.12
CA TYR A 144 -9.98 -17.35 -9.54
C TYR A 144 -8.62 -16.71 -9.81
N VAL A 145 -8.22 -15.74 -8.97
CA VAL A 145 -6.90 -15.10 -9.07
C VAL A 145 -5.79 -16.06 -8.63
N CYS A 146 -5.96 -16.71 -7.47
CA CYS A 146 -4.96 -17.59 -6.88
C CYS A 146 -4.70 -18.85 -7.69
N SER A 147 -5.65 -19.30 -8.54
CA SER A 147 -5.50 -20.48 -9.40
C SER A 147 -4.38 -20.35 -10.45
N VAL A 148 -3.79 -19.16 -10.64
CA VAL A 148 -2.58 -18.95 -11.45
C VAL A 148 -1.32 -19.49 -10.77
N ALA A 149 -1.34 -19.60 -9.43
CA ALA A 149 -0.17 -20.01 -8.65
C ALA A 149 0.31 -21.42 -9.04
N ASP A 150 1.60 -21.67 -8.83
CA ASP A 150 2.21 -22.98 -9.05
C ASP A 150 1.74 -24.00 -7.99
N LYS A 151 1.42 -23.48 -6.79
CA LYS A 151 0.80 -24.24 -5.70
C LYS A 151 -0.29 -23.41 -5.05
N VAL A 152 -1.47 -23.99 -4.95
CA VAL A 152 -2.61 -23.43 -4.22
C VAL A 152 -2.85 -24.32 -3.01
N LEU A 153 -2.76 -23.75 -1.84
CA LEU A 153 -2.90 -24.44 -0.56
C LEU A 153 -4.11 -23.88 0.17
N LEU A 154 -4.92 -24.76 0.70
CA LEU A 154 -6.05 -24.41 1.56
C LEU A 154 -5.78 -24.99 2.94
N ASN A 155 -6.12 -24.24 3.99
CA ASN A 155 -6.11 -24.76 5.35
C ASN A 155 -6.95 -26.03 5.44
N PRO A 156 -6.49 -27.13 6.11
CA PRO A 156 -7.24 -28.38 6.22
C PRO A 156 -8.64 -28.24 6.80
N VAL A 157 -8.87 -27.24 7.64
CA VAL A 157 -10.19 -26.90 8.21
C VAL A 157 -10.84 -25.69 7.52
N GLY A 158 -10.23 -25.24 6.42
CA GLY A 158 -10.69 -24.10 5.67
C GLY A 158 -11.84 -24.41 4.72
N MET A 159 -12.41 -23.36 4.14
CA MET A 159 -13.54 -23.46 3.23
C MET A 159 -13.22 -22.83 1.87
N LEU A 160 -13.61 -23.50 0.81
CA LEU A 160 -13.66 -22.94 -0.53
C LEU A 160 -15.14 -22.69 -0.89
N ASP A 161 -15.48 -21.42 -1.03
CA ASP A 161 -16.81 -21.02 -1.49
C ASP A 161 -16.83 -21.04 -3.02
N TRP A 162 -17.56 -22.03 -3.57
CA TRP A 162 -17.68 -22.23 -5.00
C TRP A 162 -19.14 -22.43 -5.39
N HIS A 163 -19.69 -21.43 -6.03
CA HIS A 163 -21.07 -21.47 -6.54
C HIS A 163 -21.10 -20.98 -7.98
N GLY A 164 -22.05 -21.49 -8.75
CA GLY A 164 -22.23 -21.10 -10.14
C GLY A 164 -22.80 -19.68 -10.28
N LEU A 165 -22.67 -19.14 -11.48
CA LEU A 165 -23.38 -17.92 -11.85
C LEU A 165 -24.85 -18.28 -12.12
N SER A 166 -25.74 -18.06 -11.16
CA SER A 166 -27.18 -18.13 -11.40
C SER A 166 -27.75 -16.72 -11.57
N SER A 167 -28.46 -16.50 -12.62
CA SER A 167 -29.30 -15.29 -12.84
C SER A 167 -30.71 -15.56 -12.39
#